data_9cb69c8ac42ca21c2956b8a2751830c5
#
_entry.id   9cb69c8ac42ca21c2956b8a2751830c5
#
_cell.length_a   1.000
_cell.length_b   1.000
_cell.length_c   1.000
_cell.angle_alpha   90.00
_cell.angle_beta   90.00
_cell.angle_gamma   90.00
#
_symmetry.space_group_name_H-M   'P 1'
#
loop_
_entity.id
_entity.type
_entity.pdbx_description
1 polymer ?
#
loop_
_entity_poly.entity_id
_entity_poly.type
_entity_poly.pdbx_seq_one_letter_code
_entity_poly.pdbx_strand_id
1 'polypeptide(L)'
;MLLDSPAPSLAGSPPARPLLAGFDRIVVVNLPERTDRRREMEVELAKIGVDWTDVRLRFFAAKRPTEKGDWPSLGARGCFQSHLEILQQAQAAELRNILILEDDCDFTDHPAAVRAALLDSLHTTDWDLAYLGHPVSFDDTPTVEPGTWVAHAGSFQQSHCYAVNRRAIPRLVEFLEAITRRPEGHPLGGPQHYDGALNMFRQQNPDVKTLLAGPSLAHQRSSKSDIYEHWYDKIPGLSQLVALRRALKKRLFG
;
A
#
# COMPACT_ATOMS: atom_id res chain seq x y z
N MET A 1 -51.02 -38.51 -6.38
CA MET A 1 -49.62 -38.96 -6.49
C MET A 1 -48.81 -37.76 -6.99
N LEU A 2 -48.38 -36.91 -6.07
CA LEU A 2 -47.61 -35.69 -6.36
C LEU A 2 -46.14 -36.07 -6.24
N LEU A 3 -45.41 -35.90 -7.35
CA LEU A 3 -43.97 -36.15 -7.40
C LEU A 3 -43.22 -34.96 -6.77
N ASP A 4 -42.54 -35.24 -5.67
CA ASP A 4 -41.59 -34.30 -5.06
C ASP A 4 -40.44 -34.08 -6.01
N SER A 5 -40.28 -32.82 -6.45
CA SER A 5 -39.06 -32.37 -7.12
C SER A 5 -38.00 -32.05 -6.08
N PRO A 6 -36.76 -32.58 -6.20
CA PRO A 6 -35.70 -32.23 -5.29
C PRO A 6 -35.32 -30.76 -5.49
N ALA A 7 -35.14 -30.06 -4.37
CA ALA A 7 -34.61 -28.69 -4.33
C ALA A 7 -33.22 -28.61 -5.02
N PRO A 8 -32.90 -27.53 -5.71
CA PRO A 8 -31.60 -27.37 -6.35
C PRO A 8 -30.53 -27.35 -5.26
N SER A 9 -29.56 -28.25 -5.37
CA SER A 9 -28.33 -28.26 -4.57
C SER A 9 -27.62 -26.92 -4.72
N LEU A 10 -27.44 -26.20 -3.63
CA LEU A 10 -26.56 -25.06 -3.56
C LEU A 10 -25.14 -25.56 -3.84
N ALA A 11 -24.72 -25.46 -5.10
CA ALA A 11 -23.32 -25.67 -5.47
C ALA A 11 -22.47 -24.74 -4.60
N GLY A 12 -21.60 -25.35 -3.79
CA GLY A 12 -20.72 -24.62 -2.89
C GLY A 12 -19.96 -23.53 -3.65
N SER A 13 -20.02 -22.32 -3.14
CA SER A 13 -19.20 -21.21 -3.67
C SER A 13 -17.75 -21.71 -3.74
N PRO A 14 -17.03 -21.44 -4.84
CA PRO A 14 -15.62 -21.81 -4.91
C PRO A 14 -14.89 -21.25 -3.69
N PRO A 15 -13.91 -21.98 -3.12
CA PRO A 15 -13.17 -21.50 -1.95
C PRO A 15 -12.61 -20.12 -2.27
N ALA A 16 -12.86 -19.15 -1.39
CA ALA A 16 -12.37 -17.80 -1.55
C ALA A 16 -10.86 -17.86 -1.80
N ARG A 17 -10.43 -17.42 -2.99
CA ARG A 17 -9.00 -17.34 -3.28
C ARG A 17 -8.37 -16.43 -2.23
N PRO A 18 -7.19 -16.80 -1.69
CA PRO A 18 -6.47 -15.90 -0.79
C PRO A 18 -6.36 -14.52 -1.45
N LEU A 19 -6.70 -13.47 -0.71
CA LEU A 19 -6.79 -12.09 -1.21
C LEU A 19 -5.62 -11.67 -2.12
N LEU A 20 -4.44 -12.21 -1.86
CA LEU A 20 -3.22 -11.86 -2.55
C LEU A 20 -2.75 -12.92 -3.56
N ALA A 21 -3.62 -13.84 -3.98
CA ALA A 21 -3.27 -14.91 -4.93
C ALA A 21 -2.80 -14.39 -6.30
N GLY A 22 -3.16 -13.15 -6.65
CA GLY A 22 -2.80 -12.51 -7.91
C GLY A 22 -1.42 -11.89 -7.99
N PHE A 23 -0.69 -11.81 -6.87
CA PHE A 23 0.63 -11.18 -6.84
C PHE A 23 1.74 -12.22 -6.81
N ASP A 24 2.77 -12.02 -7.63
CA ASP A 24 3.97 -12.88 -7.66
C ASP A 24 4.78 -12.71 -6.37
N ARG A 25 4.75 -11.51 -5.78
CA ARG A 25 5.37 -11.20 -4.49
C ARG A 25 4.59 -10.15 -3.73
N ILE A 26 4.60 -10.30 -2.40
CA ILE A 26 4.06 -9.37 -1.44
C ILE A 26 5.20 -8.98 -0.52
N VAL A 27 5.45 -7.69 -0.37
CA VAL A 27 6.54 -7.18 0.45
C VAL A 27 5.99 -6.25 1.51
N VAL A 28 6.30 -6.54 2.78
CA VAL A 28 6.05 -5.64 3.91
C VAL A 28 7.34 -4.92 4.24
N VAL A 29 7.34 -3.60 4.14
CA VAL A 29 8.48 -2.75 4.53
C VAL A 29 8.43 -2.54 6.03
N ASN A 30 9.44 -3.03 6.76
CA ASN A 30 9.46 -2.96 8.21
C ASN A 30 10.89 -2.73 8.72
N LEU A 31 11.06 -1.82 9.67
CA LEU A 31 12.31 -1.68 10.40
C LEU A 31 12.52 -2.90 11.29
N PRO A 32 13.66 -3.61 11.22
CA PRO A 32 13.88 -4.86 11.96
C PRO A 32 13.66 -4.74 13.48
N GLU A 33 13.96 -3.59 14.05
CA GLU A 33 13.75 -3.28 15.46
C GLU A 33 12.29 -3.05 15.84
N ARG A 34 11.42 -2.76 14.86
CA ARG A 34 9.98 -2.55 15.07
C ARG A 34 9.24 -3.88 15.06
N THR A 35 9.61 -4.75 16.00
CA THR A 35 8.94 -6.06 16.17
C THR A 35 7.49 -5.93 16.62
N ASP A 36 7.11 -4.82 17.23
CA ASP A 36 5.74 -4.43 17.55
C ASP A 36 4.89 -4.30 16.28
N ARG A 37 5.34 -3.50 15.31
CA ARG A 37 4.66 -3.29 14.03
C ARG A 37 4.62 -4.55 13.17
N ARG A 38 5.68 -5.36 13.22
CA ARG A 38 5.68 -6.65 12.55
C ARG A 38 4.54 -7.55 13.03
N ARG A 39 4.34 -7.67 14.37
CA ARG A 39 3.26 -8.46 14.94
C ARG A 39 1.88 -7.88 14.59
N GLU A 40 1.75 -6.55 14.61
CA GLU A 40 0.53 -5.88 14.19
C GLU A 40 0.21 -6.20 12.72
N MET A 41 1.20 -6.17 11.84
CA MET A 41 1.04 -6.50 10.42
C MET A 41 0.70 -7.98 10.19
N GLU A 42 1.22 -8.91 11.00
CA GLU A 42 0.83 -10.32 10.97
C GLU A 42 -0.67 -10.48 11.29
N VAL A 43 -1.20 -9.72 12.26
CA VAL A 43 -2.63 -9.69 12.59
C VAL A 43 -3.45 -9.11 11.43
N GLU A 44 -3.01 -8.03 10.83
CA GLU A 44 -3.69 -7.41 9.69
C GLU A 44 -3.74 -8.34 8.47
N LEU A 45 -2.64 -9.01 8.15
CA LEU A 45 -2.59 -10.01 7.08
C LEU A 45 -3.55 -11.18 7.32
N ALA A 46 -3.64 -11.64 8.58
CA ALA A 46 -4.58 -12.70 8.95
C ALA A 46 -6.05 -12.29 8.74
N LYS A 47 -6.43 -11.01 9.00
CA LYS A 47 -7.80 -10.51 8.75
C LYS A 47 -8.22 -10.66 7.29
N ILE A 48 -7.28 -10.59 6.38
CA ILE A 48 -7.52 -10.70 4.94
C ILE A 48 -7.22 -12.10 4.39
N GLY A 49 -7.01 -13.08 5.29
CA GLY A 49 -6.79 -14.48 4.92
C GLY A 49 -5.41 -14.77 4.33
N VAL A 50 -4.43 -13.94 4.61
CA VAL A 50 -3.03 -14.16 4.21
C VAL A 50 -2.29 -14.83 5.35
N ASP A 51 -1.78 -16.04 5.09
CA ASP A 51 -0.87 -16.72 5.99
C ASP A 51 0.51 -16.03 5.92
N TRP A 52 1.03 -15.63 7.07
CA TRP A 52 2.36 -15.02 7.14
C TRP A 52 3.50 -15.96 6.71
N THR A 53 3.25 -17.27 6.62
CA THR A 53 4.16 -18.29 6.08
C THR A 53 4.08 -18.43 4.55
N ASP A 54 3.19 -17.67 3.88
CA ASP A 54 3.05 -17.69 2.43
C ASP A 54 4.40 -17.42 1.76
N VAL A 55 4.81 -18.32 0.88
CA VAL A 55 6.12 -18.25 0.19
C VAL A 55 6.30 -16.98 -0.65
N ARG A 56 5.23 -16.29 -0.99
CA ARG A 56 5.25 -15.01 -1.73
C ARG A 56 5.47 -13.81 -0.81
N LEU A 57 5.12 -13.94 0.47
CA LEU A 57 5.28 -12.88 1.46
C LEU A 57 6.73 -12.74 1.90
N ARG A 58 7.22 -11.52 1.93
CA ARG A 58 8.54 -11.16 2.43
C ARG A 58 8.46 -9.92 3.31
N PHE A 59 9.14 -9.96 4.46
CA PHE A 59 9.44 -8.76 5.21
C PHE A 59 10.77 -8.20 4.74
N PHE A 60 10.73 -6.98 4.20
CA PHE A 60 11.91 -6.27 3.76
C PHE A 60 12.45 -5.41 4.91
N ALA A 61 13.72 -5.61 5.26
CA ALA A 61 14.40 -4.79 6.26
C ALA A 61 14.56 -3.36 5.74
N ALA A 62 13.71 -2.46 6.22
CA ALA A 62 13.70 -1.06 5.78
C ALA A 62 15.07 -0.39 5.97
N LYS A 63 15.46 0.43 5.03
CA LYS A 63 16.74 1.16 5.07
C LYS A 63 16.72 2.20 6.19
N ARG A 64 17.83 2.27 6.89
CA ARG A 64 18.05 3.27 7.96
C ARG A 64 19.34 4.04 7.70
N PRO A 65 19.28 5.07 6.86
CA PRO A 65 20.46 5.90 6.58
C PRO A 65 20.91 6.62 7.86
N THR A 66 22.22 6.87 7.97
CA THR A 66 22.82 7.59 9.10
C THR A 66 22.81 9.10 8.89
N GLU A 67 22.69 9.55 7.64
CA GLU A 67 22.69 10.95 7.28
C GLU A 67 21.49 11.29 6.40
N LYS A 68 20.93 12.48 6.62
CA LYS A 68 19.81 12.99 5.84
C LYS A 68 20.23 13.35 4.41
N GLY A 69 21.38 14.02 4.25
CA GLY A 69 21.75 14.66 2.97
C GLY A 69 20.70 15.69 2.56
N ASP A 70 20.40 15.74 1.26
CA ASP A 70 19.41 16.65 0.66
C ASP A 70 17.96 16.17 0.82
N TRP A 71 17.71 15.08 1.56
CA TRP A 71 16.37 14.54 1.78
C TRP A 71 15.60 15.30 2.85
N PRO A 72 14.24 15.34 2.80
CA PRO A 72 13.44 16.02 3.81
C PRO A 72 13.72 15.54 5.24
N SER A 73 13.95 14.24 5.43
CA SER A 73 14.31 13.62 6.71
C SER A 73 15.07 12.32 6.51
N LEU A 74 15.67 11.78 7.60
CA LEU A 74 16.26 10.44 7.60
C LEU A 74 15.22 9.37 7.22
N GLY A 75 14.01 9.48 7.78
CA GLY A 75 12.92 8.57 7.49
C GLY A 75 12.46 8.64 6.03
N ALA A 76 12.34 9.84 5.45
CA ALA A 76 12.01 10.02 4.03
C ALA A 76 13.05 9.35 3.12
N ARG A 77 14.34 9.54 3.44
CA ARG A 77 15.44 8.88 2.72
C ARG A 77 15.37 7.36 2.85
N GLY A 78 15.17 6.84 4.05
CA GLY A 78 15.08 5.41 4.32
C GLY A 78 13.88 4.75 3.63
N CYS A 79 12.71 5.38 3.70
CA CYS A 79 11.50 4.96 3.00
C CYS A 79 11.75 4.90 1.49
N PHE A 80 12.21 5.99 0.89
CA PHE A 80 12.51 6.05 -0.54
C PHE A 80 13.49 4.96 -0.98
N GLN A 81 14.62 4.81 -0.28
CA GLN A 81 15.63 3.81 -0.59
C GLN A 81 15.09 2.38 -0.46
N SER A 82 14.21 2.13 0.51
CA SER A 82 13.57 0.83 0.71
C SER A 82 12.69 0.46 -0.48
N HIS A 83 11.81 1.37 -0.88
CA HIS A 83 10.92 1.14 -2.03
C HIS A 83 11.69 1.00 -3.34
N LEU A 84 12.72 1.81 -3.58
CA LEU A 84 13.58 1.68 -4.76
C LEU A 84 14.25 0.30 -4.81
N GLU A 85 14.85 -0.15 -3.72
CA GLU A 85 15.52 -1.46 -3.69
C GLU A 85 14.54 -2.62 -3.88
N ILE A 86 13.34 -2.55 -3.30
CA ILE A 86 12.27 -3.54 -3.52
C ILE A 86 11.91 -3.63 -5.00
N LEU A 87 11.77 -2.50 -5.68
CA LEU A 87 11.46 -2.45 -7.11
C LEU A 87 12.62 -2.95 -7.97
N GLN A 88 13.87 -2.64 -7.62
CA GLN A 88 15.06 -3.20 -8.26
C GLN A 88 15.13 -4.71 -8.12
N GLN A 89 14.82 -5.26 -6.94
CA GLN A 89 14.72 -6.70 -6.72
C GLN A 89 13.59 -7.34 -7.53
N ALA A 90 12.45 -6.65 -7.65
CA ALA A 90 11.32 -7.11 -8.46
C ALA A 90 11.67 -7.15 -9.94
N GLN A 91 12.41 -6.14 -10.43
CA GLN A 91 12.91 -6.07 -11.79
C GLN A 91 13.91 -7.20 -12.07
N ALA A 92 14.90 -7.38 -11.20
CA ALA A 92 15.91 -8.43 -11.34
C ALA A 92 15.34 -9.85 -11.30
N ALA A 93 14.24 -10.04 -10.54
CA ALA A 93 13.51 -11.30 -10.47
C ALA A 93 12.44 -11.46 -11.57
N GLU A 94 12.34 -10.52 -12.50
CA GLU A 94 11.38 -10.49 -13.61
C GLU A 94 9.92 -10.74 -13.18
N LEU A 95 9.53 -10.22 -12.00
CA LEU A 95 8.18 -10.40 -11.47
C LEU A 95 7.15 -9.77 -12.41
N ARG A 96 6.00 -10.44 -12.59
CA ARG A 96 4.87 -9.89 -13.35
C ARG A 96 4.20 -8.74 -12.61
N ASN A 97 4.19 -8.80 -11.30
CA ASN A 97 3.67 -7.77 -10.42
C ASN A 97 4.19 -7.96 -9.00
N ILE A 98 4.10 -6.90 -8.22
CA ILE A 98 4.47 -6.89 -6.81
C ILE A 98 3.46 -6.03 -6.03
N LEU A 99 3.05 -6.51 -4.85
CA LEU A 99 2.31 -5.72 -3.87
C LEU A 99 3.28 -5.26 -2.77
N ILE A 100 3.27 -3.98 -2.46
CA ILE A 100 4.12 -3.38 -1.43
C ILE A 100 3.21 -2.81 -0.34
N LEU A 101 3.49 -3.18 0.90
CA LEU A 101 2.80 -2.77 2.12
C LEU A 101 3.79 -2.08 3.06
N GLU A 102 3.39 -0.97 3.69
CA GLU A 102 4.12 -0.43 4.84
C GLU A 102 3.62 -1.08 6.13
N ASP A 103 4.45 -1.13 7.17
CA ASP A 103 4.15 -1.83 8.43
C ASP A 103 3.12 -1.13 9.32
N ASP A 104 2.56 -0.02 8.84
CA ASP A 104 1.43 0.70 9.42
C ASP A 104 0.16 0.66 8.55
N CYS A 105 0.12 -0.27 7.62
CA CYS A 105 -1.06 -0.56 6.81
C CYS A 105 -2.09 -1.35 7.61
N ASP A 106 -3.26 -0.75 7.88
CA ASP A 106 -4.42 -1.42 8.48
C ASP A 106 -5.47 -1.71 7.39
N PHE A 107 -5.89 -2.97 7.29
CA PHE A 107 -6.93 -3.35 6.33
C PHE A 107 -8.32 -2.98 6.86
N THR A 108 -9.14 -2.45 5.96
CA THR A 108 -10.54 -2.09 6.24
C THR A 108 -11.44 -3.32 6.31
N ASP A 109 -12.49 -3.26 7.12
CA ASP A 109 -13.44 -4.35 7.30
C ASP A 109 -14.50 -4.37 6.19
N HIS A 110 -14.06 -4.56 4.94
CA HIS A 110 -14.98 -4.76 3.83
C HIS A 110 -15.33 -6.24 3.64
N PRO A 111 -16.54 -6.56 3.11
CA PRO A 111 -16.92 -7.91 2.80
C PRO A 111 -15.89 -8.63 1.92
N ALA A 112 -15.63 -9.91 2.20
CA ALA A 112 -14.69 -10.70 1.42
C ALA A 112 -15.00 -10.71 -0.10
N ALA A 113 -16.29 -10.63 -0.45
CA ALA A 113 -16.74 -10.55 -1.84
C ALA A 113 -16.25 -9.28 -2.55
N VAL A 114 -16.24 -8.12 -1.87
CA VAL A 114 -15.74 -6.84 -2.42
C VAL A 114 -14.24 -6.95 -2.69
N ARG A 115 -13.49 -7.50 -1.74
CA ARG A 115 -12.06 -7.73 -1.89
C ARG A 115 -11.76 -8.70 -3.03
N ALA A 116 -12.51 -9.80 -3.12
CA ALA A 116 -12.35 -10.79 -4.18
C ALA A 116 -12.64 -10.19 -5.56
N ALA A 117 -13.73 -9.42 -5.70
CA ALA A 117 -14.09 -8.76 -6.95
C ALA A 117 -12.99 -7.82 -7.45
N LEU A 118 -12.40 -7.00 -6.57
CA LEU A 118 -11.27 -6.14 -6.93
C LEU A 118 -10.08 -6.93 -7.45
N LEU A 119 -9.69 -8.01 -6.77
CA LEU A 119 -8.51 -8.78 -7.14
C LEU A 119 -8.73 -9.62 -8.40
N ASP A 120 -9.90 -10.21 -8.54
CA ASP A 120 -10.25 -10.97 -9.74
C ASP A 120 -10.28 -10.06 -10.98
N SER A 121 -10.85 -8.86 -10.85
CA SER A 121 -10.89 -7.89 -11.95
C SER A 121 -9.51 -7.29 -12.28
N LEU A 122 -8.57 -7.24 -11.33
CA LEU A 122 -7.21 -6.75 -11.58
C LEU A 122 -6.45 -7.59 -12.61
N HIS A 123 -6.78 -8.88 -12.72
CA HIS A 123 -6.16 -9.77 -13.72
C HIS A 123 -6.57 -9.46 -15.16
N THR A 124 -7.75 -8.89 -15.35
CA THR A 124 -8.31 -8.57 -16.68
C THR A 124 -8.25 -7.08 -17.00
N THR A 125 -7.97 -6.24 -16.00
CA THR A 125 -7.86 -4.80 -16.17
C THR A 125 -6.45 -4.44 -16.62
N ASP A 126 -6.33 -3.43 -17.45
CA ASP A 126 -5.04 -2.89 -17.89
C ASP A 126 -4.58 -1.80 -16.92
N TRP A 127 -3.49 -2.07 -16.20
CA TRP A 127 -2.96 -1.20 -15.16
C TRP A 127 -1.43 -1.23 -15.08
N ASP A 128 -0.85 -0.18 -14.55
CA ASP A 128 0.57 -0.01 -14.25
C ASP A 128 0.83 0.14 -12.75
N LEU A 129 0.00 0.96 -12.08
CA LEU A 129 -0.02 1.14 -10.64
C LEU A 129 -1.45 0.87 -10.14
N ALA A 130 -1.59 0.11 -9.06
CA ALA A 130 -2.87 -0.16 -8.42
C ALA A 130 -2.77 0.07 -6.92
N TYR A 131 -3.53 1.06 -6.41
CA TYR A 131 -3.55 1.37 -4.98
C TYR A 131 -4.74 0.67 -4.33
N LEU A 132 -4.44 -0.30 -3.47
CA LEU A 132 -5.43 -0.98 -2.64
C LEU A 132 -5.80 -0.12 -1.44
N GLY A 133 -4.84 0.67 -0.92
CA GLY A 133 -5.03 1.67 0.13
C GLY A 133 -4.71 3.07 -0.37
N HIS A 134 -5.64 4.02 -0.17
CA HIS A 134 -5.49 5.42 -0.59
C HIS A 134 -6.42 6.34 0.22
N PRO A 135 -6.09 7.64 0.36
CA PRO A 135 -6.91 8.60 1.09
C PRO A 135 -8.01 9.26 0.24
N VAL A 136 -8.10 8.94 -1.05
CA VAL A 136 -9.07 9.57 -1.97
C VAL A 136 -10.47 9.09 -1.61
N SER A 137 -11.38 10.06 -1.30
CA SER A 137 -12.80 9.77 -1.13
C SER A 137 -13.51 9.77 -2.49
N PHE A 138 -14.50 8.89 -2.62
CA PHE A 138 -15.39 8.81 -3.77
C PHE A 138 -16.81 9.26 -3.42
N ASP A 139 -17.03 9.86 -2.23
CA ASP A 139 -18.36 10.22 -1.74
C ASP A 139 -19.09 11.20 -2.66
N ASP A 140 -18.36 12.07 -3.36
CA ASP A 140 -18.90 13.01 -4.34
C ASP A 140 -18.97 12.44 -5.78
N THR A 141 -18.54 11.19 -5.97
CA THR A 141 -18.55 10.54 -7.29
C THR A 141 -19.77 9.62 -7.37
N PRO A 142 -20.80 9.97 -8.17
CA PRO A 142 -21.94 9.10 -8.31
C PRO A 142 -21.48 7.77 -8.90
N THR A 143 -21.72 6.69 -8.15
CA THR A 143 -21.62 5.29 -8.58
C THR A 143 -20.22 4.68 -8.72
N VAL A 144 -19.37 4.78 -7.70
CA VAL A 144 -18.30 3.79 -7.57
C VAL A 144 -18.92 2.54 -6.94
N GLU A 145 -19.23 1.54 -7.77
CA GLU A 145 -19.74 0.26 -7.29
C GLU A 145 -18.65 -0.44 -6.44
N PRO A 146 -19.00 -0.94 -5.24
CA PRO A 146 -18.06 -1.67 -4.42
C PRO A 146 -17.45 -2.87 -5.15
N GLY A 147 -16.14 -2.97 -5.12
CA GLY A 147 -15.42 -4.05 -5.81
C GLY A 147 -14.91 -3.67 -7.21
N THR A 148 -14.91 -2.38 -7.57
CA THR A 148 -14.42 -1.89 -8.85
C THR A 148 -13.13 -1.06 -8.71
N TRP A 149 -12.37 -0.95 -9.81
CA TRP A 149 -11.20 -0.09 -9.91
C TRP A 149 -11.57 1.23 -10.57
N VAL A 150 -11.08 2.32 -10.00
CA VAL A 150 -11.29 3.67 -10.50
C VAL A 150 -10.00 4.21 -11.09
N ALA A 151 -10.01 4.59 -12.37
CA ALA A 151 -8.87 5.26 -13.00
C ALA A 151 -8.64 6.63 -12.34
N HIS A 152 -7.38 6.95 -12.03
CA HIS A 152 -7.05 8.16 -11.31
C HIS A 152 -5.80 8.85 -11.86
N ALA A 153 -5.94 10.12 -12.23
CA ALA A 153 -4.84 10.95 -12.73
C ALA A 153 -4.36 12.00 -11.72
N GLY A 154 -5.15 12.28 -10.67
CA GLY A 154 -4.84 13.29 -9.65
C GLY A 154 -3.66 12.90 -8.76
N SER A 155 -3.14 13.88 -8.02
CA SER A 155 -2.13 13.63 -6.99
C SER A 155 -2.79 13.31 -5.65
N PHE A 156 -2.16 12.44 -4.89
CA PHE A 156 -2.54 12.13 -3.51
C PHE A 156 -1.30 11.71 -2.73
N GLN A 157 -1.39 11.76 -1.42
CA GLN A 157 -0.34 11.30 -0.51
C GLN A 157 -0.59 9.83 -0.11
N GLN A 158 0.42 9.22 0.50
CA GLN A 158 0.45 7.85 1.01
C GLN A 158 0.79 6.78 -0.05
N SER A 159 1.63 5.85 0.39
CA SER A 159 2.10 4.70 -0.38
C SER A 159 2.05 3.40 0.45
N HIS A 160 1.15 3.36 1.44
CA HIS A 160 1.12 2.27 2.43
C HIS A 160 0.61 0.93 1.90
N CYS A 161 -0.13 0.92 0.76
CA CYS A 161 -0.66 -0.30 0.17
C CYS A 161 -0.89 -0.13 -1.34
N TYR A 162 0.10 -0.51 -2.14
CA TYR A 162 0.02 -0.36 -3.60
C TYR A 162 0.75 -1.49 -4.35
N ALA A 163 0.33 -1.73 -5.56
CA ALA A 163 0.93 -2.71 -6.46
C ALA A 163 1.53 -2.05 -7.70
N VAL A 164 2.60 -2.66 -8.22
CA VAL A 164 3.28 -2.24 -9.44
C VAL A 164 3.30 -3.39 -10.44
N ASN A 165 2.87 -3.12 -11.67
CA ASN A 165 2.87 -4.08 -12.76
C ASN A 165 4.24 -4.14 -13.45
N ARG A 166 4.58 -5.28 -14.04
CA ARG A 166 5.82 -5.52 -14.79
C ARG A 166 6.19 -4.40 -15.76
N ARG A 167 5.21 -3.83 -16.45
CA ARG A 167 5.45 -2.78 -17.44
C ARG A 167 5.95 -1.48 -16.81
N ALA A 168 5.49 -1.17 -15.60
CA ALA A 168 5.86 0.05 -14.89
C ALA A 168 7.17 -0.11 -14.09
N ILE A 169 7.52 -1.31 -13.65
CA ILE A 169 8.68 -1.54 -12.78
C ILE A 169 9.97 -0.93 -13.36
N PRO A 170 10.41 -1.21 -14.59
CA PRO A 170 11.67 -0.67 -15.12
C PRO A 170 11.66 0.86 -15.22
N ARG A 171 10.54 1.44 -15.68
CA ARG A 171 10.38 2.88 -15.83
C ARG A 171 10.40 3.60 -14.48
N LEU A 172 9.75 3.00 -13.50
CA LEU A 172 9.71 3.55 -12.14
C LEU A 172 11.08 3.44 -11.47
N VAL A 173 11.79 2.33 -11.63
CA VAL A 173 13.17 2.17 -11.12
C VAL A 173 14.08 3.23 -11.72
N GLU A 174 14.11 3.40 -13.04
CA GLU A 174 14.92 4.42 -13.73
C GLU A 174 14.61 5.83 -13.21
N PHE A 175 13.32 6.15 -13.06
CA PHE A 175 12.88 7.45 -12.55
C PHE A 175 13.35 7.68 -11.10
N LEU A 176 13.18 6.71 -10.23
CA LEU A 176 13.56 6.79 -8.82
C LEU A 176 15.10 6.88 -8.68
N GLU A 177 15.86 6.13 -9.47
CA GLU A 177 17.32 6.24 -9.52
C GLU A 177 17.76 7.64 -9.99
N ALA A 178 17.07 8.22 -10.96
CA ALA A 178 17.36 9.58 -11.42
C ALA A 178 17.15 10.62 -10.30
N ILE A 179 16.10 10.45 -9.46
CA ILE A 179 15.87 11.29 -8.27
C ILE A 179 17.07 11.26 -7.31
N THR A 180 17.68 10.09 -7.08
CA THR A 180 18.82 9.97 -6.16
C THR A 180 20.08 10.67 -6.62
N ARG A 181 20.19 10.95 -7.94
CA ARG A 181 21.35 11.61 -8.57
C ARG A 181 21.17 13.11 -8.78
N ARG A 182 19.96 13.62 -8.57
CA ARG A 182 19.62 15.04 -8.78
C ARG A 182 19.68 15.82 -7.48
N PRO A 183 19.91 17.14 -7.50
CA PRO A 183 19.83 17.97 -6.30
C PRO A 183 18.39 18.14 -5.82
N GLU A 184 18.22 18.50 -4.53
CA GLU A 184 16.93 18.92 -3.99
C GLU A 184 16.29 20.03 -4.84
N GLY A 185 14.98 19.98 -5.04
CA GLY A 185 14.23 20.96 -5.84
C GLY A 185 14.43 20.86 -7.36
N HIS A 186 15.12 19.84 -7.87
CA HIS A 186 15.26 19.65 -9.30
C HIS A 186 13.88 19.52 -9.99
N PRO A 187 13.61 20.24 -11.12
CA PRO A 187 12.29 20.30 -11.75
C PRO A 187 11.77 18.94 -12.24
N LEU A 188 12.65 18.01 -12.57
CA LEU A 188 12.29 16.64 -12.92
C LEU A 188 12.33 15.66 -11.72
N GLY A 189 12.35 16.17 -10.50
CA GLY A 189 12.43 15.39 -9.26
C GLY A 189 13.86 15.24 -8.73
N GLY A 190 14.06 15.68 -7.49
CA GLY A 190 15.21 15.44 -6.64
C GLY A 190 14.76 14.80 -5.32
N PRO A 191 15.63 14.72 -4.31
CA PRO A 191 15.33 14.14 -3.00
C PRO A 191 14.02 14.67 -2.41
N GLN A 192 13.06 13.77 -2.15
CA GLN A 192 11.72 14.08 -1.68
C GLN A 192 11.07 12.87 -0.98
N HIS A 193 9.86 13.02 -0.45
CA HIS A 193 9.06 11.91 0.04
C HIS A 193 8.69 10.96 -1.11
N TYR A 194 8.57 9.67 -0.79
CA TYR A 194 8.35 8.63 -1.79
C TYR A 194 6.99 8.79 -2.52
N ASP A 195 5.92 9.11 -1.79
CA ASP A 195 4.61 9.38 -2.36
C ASP A 195 4.62 10.60 -3.31
N GLY A 196 5.39 11.63 -2.97
CA GLY A 196 5.66 12.77 -3.86
C GLY A 196 6.36 12.34 -5.16
N ALA A 197 7.34 11.44 -5.05
CA ALA A 197 8.03 10.88 -6.21
C ALA A 197 7.10 10.05 -7.11
N LEU A 198 6.20 9.26 -6.54
CA LEU A 198 5.18 8.53 -7.29
C LEU A 198 4.22 9.46 -8.03
N ASN A 199 3.77 10.55 -7.39
CA ASN A 199 2.96 11.57 -8.05
C ASN A 199 3.69 12.21 -9.22
N MET A 200 4.95 12.58 -9.03
CA MET A 200 5.77 13.19 -10.08
C MET A 200 6.03 12.22 -11.23
N PHE A 201 6.28 10.93 -10.94
CA PHE A 201 6.39 9.89 -11.96
C PHE A 201 5.13 9.82 -12.83
N ARG A 202 3.96 9.79 -12.20
CA ARG A 202 2.67 9.73 -12.91
C ARG A 202 2.42 10.99 -13.74
N GLN A 203 2.75 12.17 -13.22
CA GLN A 203 2.62 13.44 -13.95
C GLN A 203 3.53 13.52 -15.18
N GLN A 204 4.75 12.99 -15.08
CA GLN A 204 5.70 12.95 -16.19
C GLN A 204 5.45 11.81 -17.18
N ASN A 205 4.59 10.86 -16.82
CA ASN A 205 4.24 9.69 -17.62
C ASN A 205 2.71 9.52 -17.68
N PRO A 206 2.00 10.37 -18.45
CA PRO A 206 0.52 10.36 -18.47
C PRO A 206 -0.10 9.09 -19.07
N ASP A 207 0.72 8.27 -19.74
CA ASP A 207 0.35 6.94 -20.25
C ASP A 207 0.34 5.86 -19.15
N VAL A 208 0.91 6.13 -17.98
CA VAL A 208 0.91 5.21 -16.84
C VAL A 208 -0.49 5.13 -16.24
N LYS A 209 -1.10 3.97 -16.37
CA LYS A 209 -2.45 3.69 -15.89
C LYS A 209 -2.45 3.44 -14.39
N THR A 210 -3.01 4.38 -13.64
CA THR A 210 -3.17 4.28 -12.19
C THR A 210 -4.61 3.96 -11.83
N LEU A 211 -4.80 2.94 -11.00
CA LEU A 211 -6.09 2.50 -10.51
C LEU A 211 -6.15 2.66 -8.98
N LEU A 212 -7.30 3.07 -8.47
CA LEU A 212 -7.63 3.10 -7.05
C LEU A 212 -8.74 2.10 -6.77
N ALA A 213 -8.63 1.35 -5.67
CA ALA A 213 -9.68 0.43 -5.24
C ALA A 213 -10.94 1.18 -4.80
N GLY A 214 -12.09 0.80 -5.27
CA GLY A 214 -13.37 1.32 -4.82
C GLY A 214 -14.19 0.27 -4.06
N PRO A 215 -14.26 0.36 -2.74
CA PRO A 215 -13.63 1.31 -1.81
C PRO A 215 -12.15 1.02 -1.50
N SER A 216 -11.47 1.97 -0.81
CA SER A 216 -10.11 1.75 -0.31
C SER A 216 -10.07 0.56 0.66
N LEU A 217 -9.23 -0.42 0.40
CA LEU A 217 -9.12 -1.66 1.20
C LEU A 217 -8.19 -1.53 2.41
N ALA A 218 -7.44 -0.43 2.50
CA ALA A 218 -6.52 -0.20 3.59
C ALA A 218 -6.36 1.29 3.88
N HIS A 219 -5.98 1.60 5.09
CA HIS A 219 -5.61 2.94 5.51
C HIS A 219 -4.29 2.91 6.29
N GLN A 220 -3.60 4.03 6.28
CA GLN A 220 -2.38 4.18 7.08
C GLN A 220 -2.75 4.42 8.53
N ARG A 221 -2.24 3.56 9.43
CA ARG A 221 -2.44 3.69 10.87
C ARG A 221 -1.84 5.00 11.38
N SER A 222 -2.63 5.76 12.13
CA SER A 222 -2.13 6.94 12.83
C SER A 222 -1.28 6.52 14.04
N SER A 223 -0.06 6.07 13.81
CA SER A 223 0.92 5.74 14.85
C SER A 223 2.04 6.77 14.90
N LYS A 224 2.92 6.68 15.92
CA LYS A 224 4.15 7.46 15.96
C LYS A 224 5.00 7.06 14.75
N SER A 225 5.15 7.98 13.80
CA SER A 225 5.92 7.74 12.58
C SER A 225 7.40 7.96 12.82
N ASP A 226 8.24 7.02 12.40
CA ASP A 226 9.68 7.21 12.37
C ASP A 226 10.14 8.12 11.20
N ILE A 227 9.21 8.46 10.29
CA ILE A 227 9.45 9.35 9.14
C ILE A 227 9.29 10.83 9.54
N TYR A 228 8.31 11.13 10.40
CA TYR A 228 8.02 12.48 10.88
C TYR A 228 8.30 12.58 12.38
N GLU A 229 9.38 13.27 12.77
CA GLU A 229 9.53 13.77 14.14
C GLU A 229 8.61 14.98 14.31
N HIS A 230 7.49 14.82 14.98
CA HIS A 230 6.66 15.96 15.35
C HIS A 230 7.32 16.73 16.50
N TRP A 231 7.28 18.06 16.46
CA TRP A 231 7.83 18.94 17.50
C TRP A 231 7.36 18.60 18.92
N TYR A 232 6.15 18.07 19.06
CA TYR A 232 5.58 17.64 20.34
C TYR A 232 6.15 16.30 20.84
N ASP A 233 6.82 15.51 20.00
CA ASP A 233 7.51 14.29 20.44
C ASP A 233 8.76 14.61 21.26
N LYS A 234 9.28 15.84 21.14
CA LYS A 234 10.44 16.36 21.89
C LYS A 234 10.05 16.94 23.26
N ILE A 235 8.75 17.07 23.56
CA ILE A 235 8.27 17.64 24.83
C ILE A 235 7.83 16.50 25.75
N PRO A 236 8.52 16.28 26.89
CA PRO A 236 8.12 15.24 27.84
C PRO A 236 6.67 15.41 28.30
N GLY A 237 5.87 14.35 28.21
CA GLY A 237 4.46 14.34 28.61
C GLY A 237 3.45 14.76 27.54
N LEU A 238 3.82 15.53 26.52
CA LEU A 238 2.89 15.95 25.48
C LEU A 238 2.57 14.82 24.50
N SER A 239 3.55 13.97 24.19
CA SER A 239 3.39 12.77 23.39
C SER A 239 2.37 11.79 24.01
N GLN A 240 2.37 11.66 25.36
CA GLN A 240 1.42 10.82 26.07
C GLN A 240 -0.01 11.36 26.01
N LEU A 241 -0.20 12.68 26.11
CA LEU A 241 -1.51 13.34 25.95
C LEU A 241 -2.07 13.19 24.53
N VAL A 242 -1.22 13.31 23.51
CA VAL A 242 -1.60 13.11 22.12
C VAL A 242 -1.99 11.64 21.88
N ALA A 243 -1.22 10.68 22.43
CA ALA A 243 -1.53 9.25 22.34
C ALA A 243 -2.86 8.91 23.04
N LEU A 244 -3.13 9.49 24.21
CA LEU A 244 -4.37 9.32 24.95
C LEU A 244 -5.57 9.87 24.16
N ARG A 245 -5.44 11.07 23.57
CA ARG A 245 -6.49 11.68 22.73
C ARG A 245 -6.79 10.84 21.49
N ARG A 246 -5.77 10.24 20.87
CA ARG A 246 -5.91 9.31 19.73
C ARG A 246 -6.62 8.02 20.13
N ALA A 247 -6.27 7.46 21.29
CA ALA A 247 -6.93 6.27 21.84
C ALA A 247 -8.40 6.51 22.18
N LEU A 248 -8.74 7.68 22.75
CA LEU A 248 -10.11 8.10 23.03
C LEU A 248 -10.93 8.31 21.75
N LYS A 249 -10.34 8.92 20.72
CA LYS A 249 -11.00 9.08 19.41
C LYS A 249 -11.33 7.74 18.76
N LYS A 250 -10.41 6.76 18.86
CA LYS A 250 -10.62 5.39 18.35
C LYS A 250 -11.74 4.65 19.10
N ARG A 251 -11.98 4.96 20.39
CA ARG A 251 -13.10 4.36 21.19
C ARG A 251 -14.46 5.01 20.93
N LEU A 252 -14.49 6.24 20.47
CA LEU A 252 -15.73 7.00 20.29
C LEU A 252 -16.26 6.99 18.84
N PHE A 253 -15.40 6.71 17.87
CA PHE A 253 -15.69 6.80 16.43
C PHE A 253 -15.17 5.60 15.61
N GLY A 254 -14.72 4.52 16.28
CA GLY A 254 -14.26 3.28 15.64
C GLY A 254 -15.24 2.13 15.81
#